data_26bd0293397127e7a3fe8dd80836d044
#
_entry.id   26bd0293397127e7a3fe8dd80836d044
#
_cell.length_a   1.000
_cell.length_b   1.000
_cell.length_c   1.000
_cell.angle_alpha   90.00
_cell.angle_beta   90.00
_cell.angle_gamma   90.00
#
_symmetry.space_group_name_H-M   'P 1'
#
loop_
_entity.id
_entity.type
_entity.pdbx_description
1 polymer ?
#
loop_
_entity_poly.entity_id
_entity_poly.type
_entity_poly.pdbx_seq_one_letter_code
_entity_poly.pdbx_strand_id
1 'polypeptide(L)'
;MFCCPYQTENFPIYAEKEGGPSWQAMSDYAGKYHIYLIAGSMPEVDEAGNVYNTSYIFDRDGKQIGKHRKAHLFDINVKNGQYFKESDTLTSGDHATVFDTEFGKMGVMICYDIRFPEFARTMALDGARMIFVPAAFNMTTGPAHWELTFRAR
;
A
#
# COMPACT_ATOMS: atom_id res chain seq x y z
N MET A 1 5.50 5.57 0.36
CA MET A 1 4.46 6.60 0.11
C MET A 1 5.00 7.57 -0.94
N PHE A 2 4.15 8.05 -1.84
CA PHE A 2 4.62 8.90 -2.96
C PHE A 2 4.54 10.41 -2.67
N CYS A 3 3.73 10.82 -1.70
CA CYS A 3 3.40 12.22 -1.44
C CYS A 3 4.08 12.84 -0.20
N CYS A 4 4.89 12.06 0.51
CA CYS A 4 5.62 12.57 1.69
C CYS A 4 7.01 11.94 1.82
N PRO A 5 7.96 12.61 2.49
CA PRO A 5 9.23 11.99 2.91
C PRO A 5 8.96 10.76 3.77
N TYR A 6 9.70 9.68 3.53
CA TYR A 6 9.49 8.40 4.23
C TYR A 6 10.20 8.40 5.59
N GLN A 7 9.64 9.18 6.51
CA GLN A 7 10.08 9.35 7.89
C GLN A 7 8.83 9.33 8.77
N THR A 8 8.90 8.66 9.91
CA THR A 8 7.71 8.37 10.74
C THR A 8 7.00 9.62 11.23
N GLU A 9 7.75 10.67 11.57
CA GLU A 9 7.22 11.97 12.01
C GLU A 9 6.43 12.71 10.92
N ASN A 10 6.70 12.43 9.66
CA ASN A 10 5.99 13.07 8.53
C ASN A 10 4.63 12.44 8.23
N PHE A 11 4.42 11.17 8.56
CA PHE A 11 3.21 10.48 8.18
C PHE A 11 1.93 11.17 8.71
N PRO A 12 1.83 11.56 9.99
CA PRO A 12 0.66 12.30 10.47
C PRO A 12 0.52 13.70 9.86
N ILE A 13 1.66 14.35 9.53
CA ILE A 13 1.66 15.73 8.99
C ILE A 13 1.09 15.76 7.56
N TYR A 14 1.41 14.73 6.76
CA TYR A 14 0.98 14.62 5.37
C TYR A 14 -0.28 13.78 5.20
N ALA A 15 -0.88 13.29 6.29
CA ALA A 15 -2.06 12.44 6.21
C ALA A 15 -3.28 13.22 5.73
N GLU A 16 -3.98 12.67 4.75
CA GLU A 16 -5.21 13.20 4.21
C GLU A 16 -6.37 12.23 4.49
N LYS A 17 -7.57 12.77 4.66
CA LYS A 17 -8.78 11.95 4.66
C LYS A 17 -9.07 11.39 3.28
N GLU A 18 -9.80 10.29 3.21
CA GLU A 18 -10.37 9.78 1.97
C GLU A 18 -11.22 10.88 1.30
N GLY A 19 -11.06 11.08 0.00
CA GLY A 19 -11.65 12.21 -0.73
C GLY A 19 -10.84 13.51 -0.65
N GLY A 20 -9.68 13.52 0.03
CA GLY A 20 -8.78 14.65 0.10
C GLY A 20 -8.08 14.99 -1.22
N PRO A 21 -7.26 16.05 -1.25
CA PRO A 21 -6.62 16.54 -2.49
C PRO A 21 -5.87 15.49 -3.29
N SER A 22 -5.06 14.65 -2.64
CA SER A 22 -4.31 13.59 -3.33
C SER A 22 -5.25 12.51 -3.86
N TRP A 23 -6.28 12.12 -3.09
CA TRP A 23 -7.29 11.17 -3.55
C TRP A 23 -8.01 11.71 -4.79
N GLN A 24 -8.46 12.98 -4.76
CA GLN A 24 -9.15 13.60 -5.88
C GLN A 24 -8.27 13.65 -7.13
N ALA A 25 -7.00 14.05 -6.99
CA ALA A 25 -6.07 14.06 -8.11
C ALA A 25 -5.89 12.68 -8.76
N MET A 26 -5.81 11.61 -7.95
CA MET A 26 -5.70 10.24 -8.46
C MET A 26 -6.96 9.79 -9.20
N SER A 27 -8.14 10.09 -8.65
CA SER A 27 -9.43 9.87 -9.30
C SER A 27 -9.53 10.59 -10.65
N ASP A 28 -9.19 11.88 -10.66
CA ASP A 28 -9.19 12.71 -11.88
C ASP A 28 -8.23 12.17 -12.94
N TYR A 29 -7.01 11.74 -12.55
CA TYR A 29 -6.06 11.14 -13.49
C TYR A 29 -6.56 9.80 -14.05
N ALA A 30 -7.12 8.93 -13.23
CA ALA A 30 -7.69 7.66 -13.68
C ALA A 30 -8.78 7.90 -14.73
N GLY A 31 -9.74 8.78 -14.45
CA GLY A 31 -10.81 9.16 -15.38
C GLY A 31 -10.28 9.87 -16.63
N LYS A 32 -9.40 10.86 -16.48
CA LYS A 32 -8.84 11.62 -17.60
C LYS A 32 -8.09 10.76 -18.61
N TYR A 33 -7.30 9.79 -18.14
CA TYR A 33 -6.50 8.92 -19.00
C TYR A 33 -7.17 7.57 -19.29
N HIS A 34 -8.37 7.36 -18.76
CA HIS A 34 -9.16 6.16 -18.94
C HIS A 34 -8.38 4.87 -18.61
N ILE A 35 -7.75 4.88 -17.43
CA ILE A 35 -6.90 3.81 -16.91
C ILE A 35 -7.37 3.28 -15.56
N TYR A 36 -7.08 2.00 -15.27
CA TYR A 36 -7.05 1.54 -13.87
C TYR A 36 -5.81 2.10 -13.19
N LEU A 37 -5.99 2.70 -12.02
CA LEU A 37 -4.90 3.27 -11.24
C LEU A 37 -4.82 2.61 -9.87
N ILE A 38 -3.76 1.85 -9.63
CA ILE A 38 -3.36 1.40 -8.30
C ILE A 38 -2.40 2.47 -7.78
N ALA A 39 -2.92 3.35 -6.96
CA ALA A 39 -2.28 4.62 -6.64
C ALA A 39 -1.24 4.48 -5.52
N GLY A 40 -0.14 3.78 -5.79
CA GLY A 40 1.00 3.64 -4.91
C GLY A 40 0.60 3.48 -3.44
N SER A 41 1.09 4.34 -2.57
CA SER A 41 0.50 4.53 -1.24
C SER A 41 0.73 5.93 -0.70
N MET A 42 -0.14 6.36 0.21
CA MET A 42 -0.10 7.67 0.87
C MET A 42 -0.52 7.54 2.35
N PRO A 43 -0.17 8.50 3.22
CA PRO A 43 -0.74 8.55 4.56
C PRO A 43 -2.22 8.93 4.47
N GLU A 44 -3.07 8.10 5.05
CA GLU A 44 -4.51 8.35 5.22
C GLU A 44 -4.80 8.55 6.70
N VAL A 45 -5.63 9.53 7.07
CA VAL A 45 -6.18 9.67 8.42
C VAL A 45 -7.68 9.36 8.40
N ASP A 46 -8.12 8.48 9.31
CA ASP A 46 -9.55 8.16 9.45
C ASP A 46 -10.28 9.15 10.38
N GLU A 47 -11.58 8.98 10.55
CA GLU A 47 -12.42 9.84 11.41
C GLU A 47 -12.06 9.73 12.90
N ALA A 48 -11.41 8.66 13.32
CA ALA A 48 -10.96 8.48 14.70
C ALA A 48 -9.56 9.07 14.95
N GLY A 49 -8.89 9.58 13.88
CA GLY A 49 -7.54 10.15 13.95
C GLY A 49 -6.42 9.13 13.80
N ASN A 50 -6.74 7.87 13.47
CA ASN A 50 -5.71 6.88 13.17
C ASN A 50 -5.10 7.13 11.80
N VAL A 51 -3.77 7.00 11.70
CA VAL A 51 -3.04 7.19 10.43
C VAL A 51 -2.63 5.84 9.85
N TYR A 52 -2.85 5.66 8.55
CA TYR A 52 -2.56 4.42 7.82
C TYR A 52 -1.67 4.69 6.61
N ASN A 53 -0.96 3.66 6.18
CA ASN A 53 -0.31 3.63 4.87
C ASN A 53 -1.29 3.00 3.88
N THR A 54 -1.91 3.80 3.01
CA THR A 54 -3.07 3.40 2.21
C THR A 54 -2.82 3.52 0.72
N SER A 55 -3.22 2.50 -0.03
CA SER A 55 -3.32 2.51 -1.49
C SER A 55 -4.79 2.53 -1.90
N TYR A 56 -5.17 3.52 -2.69
CA TYR A 56 -6.49 3.59 -3.34
C TYR A 56 -6.43 3.00 -4.73
N ILE A 57 -7.52 2.37 -5.15
CA ILE A 57 -7.66 1.75 -6.45
C ILE A 57 -8.83 2.40 -7.18
N PHE A 58 -8.57 2.93 -8.38
CA PHE A 58 -9.57 3.60 -9.21
C PHE A 58 -9.76 2.86 -10.53
N ASP A 59 -10.99 2.84 -11.03
CA ASP A 59 -11.32 2.37 -12.38
C ASP A 59 -11.08 3.46 -13.43
N ARG A 60 -11.40 3.14 -14.68
CA ARG A 60 -11.22 4.03 -15.83
C ARG A 60 -12.10 5.28 -15.83
N ASP A 61 -13.14 5.31 -15.02
CA ASP A 61 -14.04 6.45 -14.87
C ASP A 61 -13.66 7.31 -13.65
N GLY A 62 -12.54 6.96 -12.98
CA GLY A 62 -12.07 7.62 -11.77
C GLY A 62 -12.84 7.21 -10.51
N LYS A 63 -13.69 6.19 -10.59
CA LYS A 63 -14.40 5.67 -9.43
C LYS A 63 -13.48 4.80 -8.59
N GLN A 64 -13.46 5.03 -7.27
CA GLN A 64 -12.76 4.14 -6.35
C GLN A 64 -13.45 2.77 -6.31
N ILE A 65 -12.68 1.72 -6.62
CA ILE A 65 -13.13 0.32 -6.63
C ILE A 65 -12.45 -0.52 -5.54
N GLY A 66 -11.48 0.04 -4.83
CA GLY A 66 -10.82 -0.62 -3.72
C GLY A 66 -9.97 0.35 -2.89
N LYS A 67 -9.65 -0.11 -1.68
CA LYS A 67 -8.75 0.56 -0.75
C LYS A 67 -8.00 -0.49 0.06
N HIS A 68 -6.68 -0.38 0.12
CA HIS A 68 -5.84 -1.25 0.93
C HIS A 68 -5.05 -0.43 1.93
N ARG A 69 -5.24 -0.72 3.20
CA ARG A 69 -4.39 -0.23 4.30
C ARG A 69 -3.33 -1.29 4.59
N LYS A 70 -2.06 -0.90 4.57
CA LYS A 70 -0.93 -1.79 4.84
C LYS A 70 -1.15 -2.58 6.12
N ALA A 71 -1.20 -3.91 6.02
CA ALA A 71 -1.51 -4.78 7.14
C ALA A 71 -0.28 -5.09 8.01
N HIS A 72 0.90 -5.16 7.39
CA HIS A 72 2.14 -5.50 8.09
C HIS A 72 3.08 -4.29 8.07
N LEU A 73 3.18 -3.61 9.20
CA LEU A 73 4.04 -2.44 9.37
C LEU A 73 5.50 -2.86 9.42
N PHE A 74 6.37 -2.02 8.86
CA PHE A 74 7.79 -2.26 8.83
C PHE A 74 8.48 -1.63 10.05
N ASP A 75 8.88 -2.48 10.99
CA ASP A 75 9.61 -2.10 12.18
C ASP A 75 11.00 -2.75 12.17
N ILE A 76 12.03 -1.96 12.28
CA ILE A 76 13.41 -2.41 12.38
C ILE A 76 14.14 -1.68 13.51
N ASN A 77 14.82 -2.44 14.35
CA ASN A 77 15.67 -1.92 15.41
C ASN A 77 16.94 -2.79 15.50
N VAL A 78 17.98 -2.36 14.83
CA VAL A 78 19.28 -3.05 14.84
C VAL A 78 20.22 -2.35 15.80
N LYS A 79 20.76 -3.09 16.76
CA LYS A 79 21.71 -2.57 17.75
C LYS A 79 22.91 -1.93 17.02
N ASN A 80 23.17 -0.68 17.30
CA ASN A 80 24.21 0.16 16.65
C ASN A 80 23.99 0.34 15.12
N GLY A 81 22.77 0.19 14.63
CA GLY A 81 22.41 0.28 13.22
C GLY A 81 21.15 1.09 12.98
N GLN A 82 20.34 0.64 12.04
CA GLN A 82 19.14 1.33 11.63
C GLN A 82 18.01 1.16 12.66
N TYR A 83 17.40 2.28 13.06
CA TYR A 83 16.12 2.32 13.75
C TYR A 83 15.08 2.94 12.83
N PHE A 84 13.96 2.26 12.63
CA PHE A 84 12.80 2.78 11.92
C PHE A 84 11.58 1.95 12.29
N LYS A 85 10.54 2.59 12.77
CA LYS A 85 9.29 1.92 13.16
C LYS A 85 8.08 2.64 12.60
N GLU A 86 7.43 2.04 11.62
CA GLU A 86 6.14 2.55 11.12
C GLU A 86 5.07 2.55 12.24
N SER A 87 5.12 1.57 13.13
CA SER A 87 4.17 1.44 14.24
C SER A 87 4.21 2.57 15.28
N ASP A 88 5.24 3.41 15.25
CA ASP A 88 5.29 4.59 16.11
C ASP A 88 4.23 5.64 15.74
N THR A 89 3.78 5.66 14.48
CA THR A 89 2.84 6.67 13.96
C THR A 89 1.75 6.12 13.06
N LEU A 90 1.85 4.88 12.60
CA LEU A 90 0.87 4.24 11.74
C LEU A 90 0.10 3.14 12.47
N THR A 91 -1.16 3.03 12.09
CA THR A 91 -2.03 1.90 12.45
C THR A 91 -2.01 0.87 11.33
N SER A 92 -1.99 -0.42 11.68
CA SER A 92 -2.06 -1.50 10.71
C SER A 92 -3.47 -1.64 10.12
N GLY A 93 -3.57 -2.00 8.84
CA GLY A 93 -4.79 -2.53 8.24
C GLY A 93 -5.11 -3.93 8.79
N ASP A 94 -6.32 -4.40 8.54
CA ASP A 94 -6.89 -5.61 9.14
C ASP A 94 -7.34 -6.67 8.12
N HIS A 95 -7.20 -6.42 6.83
CA HIS A 95 -7.68 -7.34 5.79
C HIS A 95 -6.81 -7.34 4.52
N ALA A 96 -6.89 -8.45 3.78
CA ALA A 96 -6.39 -8.58 2.42
C ALA A 96 -7.38 -7.93 1.43
N THR A 97 -6.88 -7.16 0.48
CA THR A 97 -7.72 -6.45 -0.49
C THR A 97 -7.66 -7.13 -1.84
N VAL A 98 -8.81 -7.62 -2.31
CA VAL A 98 -9.05 -8.11 -3.67
C VAL A 98 -10.18 -7.29 -4.29
N PHE A 99 -10.03 -6.91 -5.55
CA PHE A 99 -11.00 -6.08 -6.28
C PHE A 99 -11.22 -6.59 -7.70
N ASP A 100 -12.40 -6.34 -8.25
CA ASP A 100 -12.78 -6.77 -9.58
C ASP A 100 -12.37 -5.75 -10.64
N THR A 101 -11.90 -6.26 -11.79
CA THR A 101 -11.62 -5.48 -13.00
C THR A 101 -12.11 -6.26 -14.22
N GLU A 102 -12.14 -5.62 -15.39
CA GLU A 102 -12.45 -6.32 -16.66
C GLU A 102 -11.41 -7.41 -17.01
N PHE A 103 -10.22 -7.36 -16.41
CA PHE A 103 -9.15 -8.36 -16.60
C PHE A 103 -9.23 -9.50 -15.57
N GLY A 104 -10.22 -9.49 -14.70
CA GLY A 104 -10.41 -10.42 -13.59
C GLY A 104 -10.08 -9.81 -12.24
N LYS A 105 -10.10 -10.64 -11.21
CA LYS A 105 -9.78 -10.23 -9.86
C LYS A 105 -8.30 -9.92 -9.68
N MET A 106 -8.00 -8.84 -8.98
CA MET A 106 -6.65 -8.38 -8.67
C MET A 106 -6.52 -8.08 -7.19
N GLY A 107 -5.33 -8.29 -6.66
CA GLY A 107 -4.98 -7.96 -5.26
C GLY A 107 -4.00 -6.82 -5.15
N VAL A 108 -3.92 -6.21 -3.97
CA VAL A 108 -2.92 -5.21 -3.65
C VAL A 108 -2.29 -5.50 -2.29
N MET A 109 -0.98 -5.38 -2.20
CA MET A 109 -0.17 -5.42 -0.98
C MET A 109 0.74 -4.19 -0.96
N ILE A 110 1.17 -3.73 0.22
CA ILE A 110 2.11 -2.61 0.31
C ILE A 110 3.43 -3.09 0.90
N CYS A 111 4.49 -3.09 0.07
CA CYS A 111 5.89 -3.27 0.45
C CYS A 111 6.12 -4.47 1.38
N TYR A 112 6.15 -4.27 2.69
CA TYR A 112 6.46 -5.30 3.69
C TYR A 112 5.42 -6.43 3.75
N ASP A 113 4.18 -6.19 3.32
CA ASP A 113 3.15 -7.23 3.24
C ASP A 113 3.59 -8.45 2.43
N ILE A 114 4.43 -8.25 1.40
CA ILE A 114 4.91 -9.36 0.55
C ILE A 114 5.75 -10.40 1.31
N ARG A 115 6.26 -10.07 2.49
CA ARG A 115 7.05 -11.00 3.29
C ARG A 115 6.19 -12.08 3.96
N PHE A 116 4.88 -11.91 3.97
CA PHE A 116 3.92 -12.81 4.60
C PHE A 116 3.23 -13.66 3.51
N PRO A 117 3.67 -14.93 3.30
CA PRO A 117 3.13 -15.78 2.24
C PRO A 117 1.64 -16.06 2.41
N GLU A 118 1.15 -16.13 3.65
CA GLU A 118 -0.26 -16.34 3.95
C GLU A 118 -1.12 -15.21 3.40
N PHE A 119 -0.61 -13.99 3.39
CA PHE A 119 -1.34 -12.81 2.92
C PHE A 119 -1.54 -12.85 1.39
N ALA A 120 -0.49 -13.17 0.64
CA ALA A 120 -0.58 -13.39 -0.80
C ALA A 120 -1.47 -14.59 -1.14
N ARG A 121 -1.36 -15.68 -0.36
CA ARG A 121 -2.16 -16.89 -0.53
C ARG A 121 -3.65 -16.61 -0.30
N THR A 122 -4.01 -15.82 0.70
CA THR A 122 -5.41 -15.42 0.94
C THR A 122 -5.98 -14.71 -0.29
N MET A 123 -5.26 -13.73 -0.86
CA MET A 123 -5.70 -13.05 -2.08
C MET A 123 -5.85 -14.00 -3.27
N ALA A 124 -4.92 -14.95 -3.43
CA ALA A 124 -5.00 -15.97 -4.50
C ALA A 124 -6.21 -16.89 -4.32
N LEU A 125 -6.54 -17.30 -3.10
CA LEU A 125 -7.72 -18.11 -2.79
C LEU A 125 -9.02 -17.34 -3.02
N ASP A 126 -9.03 -16.01 -2.82
CA ASP A 126 -10.15 -15.12 -3.15
C ASP A 126 -10.26 -14.86 -4.66
N GLY A 127 -9.36 -15.46 -5.46
CA GLY A 127 -9.39 -15.45 -6.92
C GLY A 127 -8.53 -14.38 -7.57
N ALA A 128 -7.67 -13.68 -6.85
CA ALA A 128 -6.74 -12.72 -7.45
C ALA A 128 -5.77 -13.43 -8.41
N ARG A 129 -5.77 -12.98 -9.67
CA ARG A 129 -4.89 -13.50 -10.74
C ARG A 129 -3.60 -12.70 -10.87
N MET A 130 -3.59 -11.51 -10.33
CA MET A 130 -2.46 -10.59 -10.30
C MET A 130 -2.47 -9.83 -8.97
N ILE A 131 -1.30 -9.62 -8.39
CA ILE A 131 -1.14 -8.86 -7.15
C ILE A 131 -0.15 -7.73 -7.40
N PHE A 132 -0.59 -6.49 -7.16
CA PHE A 132 0.25 -5.31 -7.24
C PHE A 132 0.92 -5.04 -5.90
N VAL A 133 2.21 -4.67 -5.93
CA VAL A 133 2.98 -4.43 -4.71
C VAL A 133 3.75 -3.11 -4.84
N PRO A 134 3.10 -1.95 -4.58
CA PRO A 134 3.85 -0.71 -4.44
C PRO A 134 4.86 -0.84 -3.29
N ALA A 135 6.14 -0.63 -3.58
CA ALA A 135 7.22 -0.91 -2.64
C ALA A 135 8.43 0.01 -2.85
N ALA A 136 9.18 0.22 -1.76
CA ALA A 136 10.48 0.86 -1.76
C ALA A 136 11.42 0.06 -0.83
N PHE A 137 12.09 -0.95 -1.39
CA PHE A 137 13.09 -1.73 -0.65
C PHE A 137 14.38 -0.93 -0.52
N ASN A 138 14.94 -0.90 0.68
CA ASN A 138 16.24 -0.26 0.91
C ASN A 138 17.39 -1.09 0.30
N MET A 139 18.53 -0.47 0.09
CA MET A 139 19.71 -1.12 -0.49
C MET A 139 20.40 -2.13 0.44
N THR A 140 20.08 -2.10 1.73
CA THR A 140 20.64 -3.04 2.71
C THR A 140 20.02 -4.44 2.56
N THR A 141 18.70 -4.52 2.39
CA THR A 141 17.96 -5.78 2.33
C THR A 141 17.39 -6.08 0.94
N GLY A 142 17.23 -5.06 0.10
CA GLY A 142 16.66 -5.18 -1.25
C GLY A 142 17.41 -6.19 -2.12
N PRO A 143 18.73 -6.09 -2.29
CA PRO A 143 19.47 -7.01 -3.16
C PRO A 143 19.30 -8.48 -2.80
N ALA A 144 19.22 -8.78 -1.50
CA ALA A 144 19.06 -10.16 -1.03
C ALA A 144 17.61 -10.65 -1.09
N HIS A 145 16.63 -9.77 -0.95
CA HIS A 145 15.25 -10.18 -0.69
C HIS A 145 14.26 -9.87 -1.81
N TRP A 146 14.54 -8.92 -2.70
CA TRP A 146 13.59 -8.49 -3.73
C TRP A 146 13.16 -9.67 -4.61
N GLU A 147 14.08 -10.20 -5.39
CA GLU A 147 13.78 -11.28 -6.33
C GLU A 147 13.25 -12.53 -5.61
N LEU A 148 13.95 -12.97 -4.56
CA LEU A 148 13.57 -14.15 -3.78
C LEU A 148 12.15 -14.05 -3.26
N THR A 149 11.80 -12.91 -2.66
CA THR A 149 10.49 -12.72 -2.05
C THR A 149 9.37 -12.72 -3.09
N PHE A 150 9.56 -12.02 -4.22
CA PHE A 150 8.55 -11.98 -5.29
C PHE A 150 8.39 -13.33 -5.99
N ARG A 151 9.48 -14.08 -6.19
CA ARG A 151 9.41 -15.43 -6.81
C ARG A 151 8.80 -16.48 -5.90
N ALA A 152 8.80 -16.25 -4.60
CA ALA A 152 8.25 -17.20 -3.62
C ALA A 152 6.75 -16.98 -3.35
N ARG A 153 6.09 -16.04 -4.00
CA ARG A 153 4.63 -15.74 -3.91
C ARG A 153 3.97 -16.09 -5.22
#